data_7e3d7711a9b9adcb5f3e4f8f629721d0
#
_entry.id   7e3d7711a9b9adcb5f3e4f8f629721d0
#
_cell.length_a   1.000
_cell.length_b   1.000
_cell.length_c   1.000
_cell.angle_alpha   90.00
_cell.angle_beta   90.00
_cell.angle_gamma   90.00
#
_symmetry.space_group_name_H-M   'P 1'
#
loop_
_entity.id
_entity.type
_entity.pdbx_description
1 polymer ?
#
loop_
_entity_poly.entity_id
_entity_poly.type
_entity_poly.pdbx_seq_one_letter_code
_entity_poly.pdbx_strand_id
1 'polypeptide(L)'
;MPEGDTIHRTASAIRTALVGRPMLRFDAPRLVGPVPQAGRTIETVESHGKHLEITWDDGLILHTHMRMTGSWHLYRAEEPWRRPYHQLRAAIETAEWVAVCFNAPVVETYREADRRRHPGRGKLGPDLCKTSTDLSDVVDLLLAYPEPEARLRDVMLDQRVMCGVGNVYRCEVLWATELSPWAHVGDLTHHDAVVLVNTAASMLRASARTGRRVTNPDVRGGLAVYGRNGQGCVRCHETIAVRRVGEHARLLYWCEGCQVRLDPRLVDESREMDPHPAAAKFLSDLPWRRNG
;
A
#
# COMPACT_ATOMS: atom_id res chain seq x y z
N MET A 1 8.62 -3.17 4.42
CA MET A 1 8.34 -1.86 3.76
C MET A 1 6.89 -1.52 4.02
N PRO A 2 6.58 -0.33 4.55
CA PRO A 2 5.20 0.11 4.75
C PRO A 2 4.49 0.30 3.40
N GLU A 3 3.29 -0.30 3.26
CA GLU A 3 2.38 -0.07 2.14
C GLU A 3 1.03 0.36 2.70
N GLY A 4 0.00 0.52 1.88
CA GLY A 4 -1.30 1.05 2.30
C GLY A 4 -1.89 0.33 3.52
N ASP A 5 -1.79 -0.99 3.58
CA ASP A 5 -2.22 -1.82 4.71
C ASP A 5 -1.56 -1.42 6.04
N THR A 6 -0.26 -1.19 6.00
CA THR A 6 0.51 -0.81 7.19
C THR A 6 0.13 0.58 7.66
N ILE A 7 -0.01 1.54 6.72
CA ILE A 7 -0.39 2.92 7.05
C ILE A 7 -1.81 2.98 7.61
N HIS A 8 -2.74 2.26 6.98
CA HIS A 8 -4.14 2.20 7.42
C HIS A 8 -4.25 1.68 8.86
N ARG A 9 -3.57 0.57 9.17
CA ARG A 9 -3.53 0.02 10.53
C ARG A 9 -2.88 0.98 11.53
N THR A 10 -1.77 1.60 11.15
CA THR A 10 -1.08 2.60 11.97
C THR A 10 -1.99 3.77 12.28
N ALA A 11 -2.67 4.33 11.28
CA ALA A 11 -3.63 5.41 11.47
C ALA A 11 -4.78 5.00 12.40
N SER A 12 -5.30 3.79 12.27
CA SER A 12 -6.35 3.26 13.14
C SER A 12 -5.89 3.18 14.61
N ALA A 13 -4.69 2.68 14.86
CA ALA A 13 -4.14 2.60 16.22
C ALA A 13 -3.91 3.99 16.83
N ILE A 14 -3.33 4.92 16.07
CA ILE A 14 -3.10 6.30 16.54
C ILE A 14 -4.44 7.02 16.74
N ARG A 15 -5.44 6.82 15.88
CA ARG A 15 -6.79 7.38 16.03
C ARG A 15 -7.40 6.99 17.37
N THR A 16 -7.38 5.71 17.70
CA THR A 16 -7.92 5.21 18.98
C THR A 16 -7.20 5.81 20.18
N ALA A 17 -5.90 6.07 20.06
CA ALA A 17 -5.09 6.58 21.15
C ALA A 17 -5.21 8.11 21.33
N LEU A 18 -5.35 8.89 20.25
CA LEU A 18 -5.17 10.35 20.31
C LEU A 18 -6.43 11.17 20.00
N VAL A 19 -7.37 10.69 19.20
CA VAL A 19 -8.53 11.51 18.79
C VAL A 19 -9.40 11.90 19.98
N GLY A 20 -9.84 13.15 19.99
CA GLY A 20 -10.62 13.78 21.06
C GLY A 20 -9.78 14.22 22.28
N ARG A 21 -8.46 14.09 22.21
CA ARG A 21 -7.56 14.46 23.31
C ARG A 21 -6.78 15.72 23.01
N PRO A 22 -6.56 16.60 24.01
CA PRO A 22 -5.68 17.74 23.86
C PRO A 22 -4.24 17.25 23.78
N MET A 23 -3.49 17.83 22.85
CA MET A 23 -2.04 17.63 22.72
C MET A 23 -1.34 18.45 23.79
N LEU A 24 -0.53 17.79 24.62
CA LEU A 24 0.27 18.45 25.65
C LEU A 24 1.62 18.96 25.12
N ARG A 25 2.24 18.16 24.25
CA ARG A 25 3.53 18.47 23.67
C ARG A 25 3.67 17.95 22.25
N PHE A 26 4.35 18.73 21.42
CA PHE A 26 4.78 18.36 20.08
C PHE A 26 6.29 18.53 19.94
N ASP A 27 6.96 17.54 19.38
CA ASP A 27 8.38 17.60 19.06
C ASP A 27 8.63 17.03 17.66
N ALA A 28 9.21 17.81 16.78
CA ALA A 28 9.54 17.40 15.42
C ALA A 28 10.78 18.15 14.91
N PRO A 29 11.99 17.63 15.13
CA PRO A 29 13.25 18.33 14.85
C PRO A 29 13.47 18.70 13.38
N ARG A 30 12.73 18.07 12.46
CA ARG A 30 12.84 18.27 11.00
C ARG A 30 11.50 18.62 10.38
N LEU A 31 10.63 19.28 11.14
CA LEU A 31 9.33 19.72 10.63
C LEU A 31 9.50 20.76 9.53
N VAL A 32 8.71 20.59 8.45
CA VAL A 32 8.53 21.62 7.44
C VAL A 32 7.12 22.19 7.61
N GLY A 33 7.02 23.51 7.86
CA GLY A 33 5.74 24.20 8.05
C GLY A 33 5.50 24.65 9.50
N PRO A 34 4.29 25.13 9.81
CA PRO A 34 3.91 25.62 11.12
C PRO A 34 3.96 24.56 12.22
N VAL A 35 4.38 24.95 13.42
CA VAL A 35 4.40 24.05 14.57
C VAL A 35 2.99 23.98 15.21
N PRO A 36 2.43 22.78 15.44
CA PRO A 36 1.17 22.61 16.16
C PRO A 36 1.25 23.17 17.58
N GLN A 37 0.22 23.87 18.01
CA GLN A 37 0.18 24.49 19.34
C GLN A 37 -0.28 23.51 20.41
N ALA A 38 0.42 23.47 21.56
CA ALA A 38 -0.03 22.71 22.72
C ALA A 38 -1.43 23.19 23.19
N GLY A 39 -2.23 22.28 23.71
CA GLY A 39 -3.61 22.52 24.12
C GLY A 39 -4.63 22.31 23.00
N ARG A 40 -4.24 22.24 21.73
CA ARG A 40 -5.14 21.91 20.62
C ARG A 40 -5.59 20.46 20.68
N THR A 41 -6.86 20.24 20.35
CA THR A 41 -7.47 18.90 20.30
C THR A 41 -7.18 18.22 18.97
N ILE A 42 -6.80 16.95 19.04
CA ILE A 42 -6.63 16.12 17.83
C ILE A 42 -8.03 15.67 17.37
N GLU A 43 -8.47 16.17 16.22
CA GLU A 43 -9.80 15.87 15.67
C GLU A 43 -9.83 14.60 14.85
N THR A 44 -8.85 14.42 13.95
CA THR A 44 -8.83 13.25 13.08
C THR A 44 -7.42 12.67 12.93
N VAL A 45 -7.39 11.36 12.70
CA VAL A 45 -6.19 10.64 12.21
C VAL A 45 -6.61 9.78 11.05
N GLU A 46 -6.09 10.08 9.89
CA GLU A 46 -6.48 9.41 8.65
C GLU A 46 -5.26 8.87 7.89
N SER A 47 -5.54 7.82 7.13
CA SER A 47 -4.64 7.34 6.09
C SER A 47 -5.25 7.57 4.72
N HIS A 48 -4.40 7.79 3.73
CA HIS A 48 -4.76 7.69 2.33
C HIS A 48 -3.58 7.09 1.56
N GLY A 49 -3.75 5.86 1.11
CA GLY A 49 -2.66 5.08 0.54
C GLY A 49 -1.49 4.95 1.51
N LYS A 50 -0.38 5.58 1.16
CA LYS A 50 0.88 5.52 1.95
C LYS A 50 1.14 6.78 2.78
N HIS A 51 0.15 7.66 2.90
CA HIS A 51 0.19 8.91 3.63
C HIS A 51 -0.62 8.81 4.92
N LEU A 52 -0.13 9.41 5.99
CA LEU A 52 -0.83 9.52 7.27
C LEU A 52 -0.95 11.00 7.63
N GLU A 53 -2.15 11.42 7.98
CA GLU A 53 -2.52 12.78 8.36
C GLU A 53 -3.13 12.81 9.76
N ILE A 54 -2.73 13.80 10.55
CA ILE A 54 -3.29 14.09 11.87
C ILE A 54 -3.75 15.55 11.85
N THR A 55 -5.03 15.78 12.09
CA THR A 55 -5.65 17.11 12.03
C THR A 55 -6.02 17.57 13.42
N TRP A 56 -5.71 18.84 13.73
CA TRP A 56 -6.10 19.52 14.94
C TRP A 56 -7.32 20.44 14.72
N ASP A 57 -7.98 20.81 15.81
CA ASP A 57 -9.18 21.65 15.87
C ASP A 57 -9.01 23.09 15.30
N ASP A 58 -7.79 23.50 15.01
CA ASP A 58 -7.49 24.75 14.32
C ASP A 58 -7.28 24.58 12.80
N GLY A 59 -7.53 23.37 12.25
CA GLY A 59 -7.37 23.06 10.85
C GLY A 59 -5.93 22.89 10.39
N LEU A 60 -4.96 22.80 11.33
CA LEU A 60 -3.59 22.41 11.01
C LEU A 60 -3.50 20.89 10.83
N ILE A 61 -2.81 20.43 9.79
CA ILE A 61 -2.62 19.03 9.46
C ILE A 61 -1.15 18.69 9.53
N LEU A 62 -0.77 17.67 10.31
CA LEU A 62 0.51 17.01 10.20
C LEU A 62 0.41 15.90 9.16
N HIS A 63 1.19 15.97 8.13
CA HIS A 63 1.34 14.95 7.10
C HIS A 63 2.66 14.22 7.24
N THR A 64 2.61 12.90 7.16
CA THR A 64 3.82 12.06 7.14
C THR A 64 3.77 11.04 6.01
N HIS A 65 4.92 10.83 5.36
CA HIS A 65 5.11 9.75 4.41
C HIS A 65 6.32 8.92 4.82
N MET A 66 6.08 7.65 5.17
CA MET A 66 7.10 6.79 5.78
C MET A 66 8.11 6.23 4.78
N ARG A 67 7.81 6.24 3.50
CA ARG A 67 8.62 5.59 2.44
C ARG A 67 9.08 4.19 2.89
N MET A 68 10.39 3.91 2.86
CA MET A 68 10.93 2.58 3.17
C MET A 68 11.38 2.41 4.62
N THR A 69 11.70 3.48 5.31
CA THR A 69 12.40 3.47 6.60
C THR A 69 11.57 3.98 7.77
N GLY A 70 10.55 4.79 7.49
CA GLY A 70 9.72 5.41 8.50
C GLY A 70 8.79 4.42 9.21
N SER A 71 8.48 4.72 10.47
CA SER A 71 7.49 3.98 11.26
C SER A 71 6.91 4.85 12.37
N TRP A 72 5.62 4.66 12.65
CA TRP A 72 4.97 5.21 13.83
C TRP A 72 4.88 4.16 14.92
N HIS A 73 5.08 4.57 16.17
CA HIS A 73 4.97 3.75 17.36
C HIS A 73 4.09 4.47 18.40
N LEU A 74 3.32 3.70 19.16
CA LEU A 74 2.55 4.18 20.29
C LEU A 74 3.20 3.71 21.57
N TYR A 75 3.33 4.62 22.55
CA TYR A 75 3.83 4.38 23.89
C TYR A 75 2.82 4.94 24.89
N ARG A 76 2.79 4.37 26.08
CA ARG A 76 2.18 5.07 27.22
C ARG A 76 3.01 6.28 27.63
N ALA A 77 2.37 7.26 28.24
CA ALA A 77 3.11 8.34 28.89
C ALA A 77 4.16 7.72 29.85
N GLU A 78 5.38 8.24 29.85
CA GLU A 78 6.52 7.75 30.63
C GLU A 78 7.14 6.41 30.15
N GLU A 79 6.55 5.70 29.19
CA GLU A 79 7.19 4.50 28.62
C GLU A 79 8.42 4.88 27.79
N PRO A 80 9.58 4.24 28.02
CA PRO A 80 10.78 4.55 27.26
C PRO A 80 10.64 4.13 25.79
N TRP A 81 11.11 5.00 24.91
CA TRP A 81 11.06 4.72 23.48
C TRP A 81 12.04 3.62 23.08
N ARG A 82 11.62 2.71 22.21
CA ARG A 82 12.43 1.58 21.70
C ARG A 82 13.50 2.00 20.70
N ARG A 83 13.46 3.24 20.23
CA ARG A 83 14.41 3.80 19.26
C ARG A 83 15.05 5.06 19.78
N PRO A 84 16.34 5.32 19.44
CA PRO A 84 17.06 6.47 19.92
C PRO A 84 16.52 7.80 19.35
N TYR A 85 16.68 8.88 20.11
CA TYR A 85 16.16 10.21 19.80
C TYR A 85 16.62 10.75 18.43
N HIS A 86 17.84 10.46 17.99
CA HIS A 86 18.32 10.93 16.67
C HIS A 86 17.48 10.39 15.47
N GLN A 87 16.70 9.34 15.67
CA GLN A 87 15.76 8.82 14.68
C GLN A 87 14.40 9.50 14.74
N LEU A 88 14.13 10.33 15.74
CA LEU A 88 12.89 11.07 15.88
C LEU A 88 12.61 11.95 14.66
N ARG A 89 11.35 11.94 14.23
CA ARG A 89 10.84 12.82 13.18
C ARG A 89 9.62 13.60 13.61
N ALA A 90 8.74 13.01 14.43
CA ALA A 90 7.64 13.69 15.11
C ALA A 90 7.26 12.91 16.37
N ALA A 91 6.92 13.60 17.44
CA ALA A 91 6.28 13.04 18.63
C ALA A 91 5.09 13.91 19.03
N ILE A 92 3.98 13.27 19.34
CA ILE A 92 2.73 13.88 19.79
C ILE A 92 2.40 13.26 21.13
N GLU A 93 2.39 14.08 22.17
CA GLU A 93 2.11 13.65 23.54
C GLU A 93 0.74 14.14 24.00
N THR A 94 -0.02 13.23 24.57
CA THR A 94 -1.28 13.49 25.29
C THR A 94 -1.12 13.00 26.74
N ALA A 95 -2.15 13.15 27.58
CA ALA A 95 -2.03 12.74 28.99
C ALA A 95 -1.72 11.24 29.18
N GLU A 96 -2.16 10.38 28.26
CA GLU A 96 -2.03 8.92 28.40
C GLU A 96 -1.08 8.29 27.38
N TRP A 97 -0.92 8.91 26.21
CA TRP A 97 -0.26 8.31 25.06
C TRP A 97 0.77 9.24 24.42
N VAL A 98 1.82 8.64 23.91
CA VAL A 98 2.80 9.31 23.05
C VAL A 98 2.88 8.56 21.72
N ALA A 99 2.50 9.23 20.64
CA ALA A 99 2.70 8.72 19.27
C ALA A 99 4.02 9.27 18.72
N VAL A 100 4.92 8.38 18.32
CA VAL A 100 6.27 8.74 17.87
C VAL A 100 6.54 8.23 16.47
N CYS A 101 6.90 9.13 15.58
CA CYS A 101 7.33 8.83 14.22
C CYS A 101 8.87 8.79 14.17
N PHE A 102 9.40 7.69 13.70
CA PHE A 102 10.85 7.51 13.51
C PHE A 102 11.21 7.38 12.03
N ASN A 103 12.34 7.95 11.62
CA ASN A 103 12.96 7.81 10.30
C ASN A 103 12.06 8.12 9.09
N ALA A 104 10.92 8.78 9.28
CA ALA A 104 10.09 9.21 8.15
C ALA A 104 10.81 10.32 7.36
N PRO A 105 10.99 10.16 6.03
CA PRO A 105 11.64 11.19 5.22
C PRO A 105 10.81 12.45 5.03
N VAL A 106 9.47 12.33 5.13
CA VAL A 106 8.53 13.44 4.96
C VAL A 106 7.76 13.62 6.25
N VAL A 107 7.92 14.81 6.86
CA VAL A 107 7.17 15.28 8.03
C VAL A 107 6.93 16.77 7.83
N GLU A 108 5.70 17.11 7.55
CA GLU A 108 5.34 18.49 7.22
C GLU A 108 3.95 18.84 7.73
N THR A 109 3.70 20.11 7.91
CA THR A 109 2.39 20.62 8.28
C THR A 109 1.89 21.64 7.26
N TYR A 110 0.57 21.61 7.04
CA TYR A 110 -0.14 22.56 6.18
C TYR A 110 -1.56 22.77 6.66
N ARG A 111 -2.24 23.80 6.15
CA ARG A 111 -3.64 24.09 6.49
C ARG A 111 -4.59 23.23 5.65
N GLU A 112 -5.75 22.90 6.20
CA GLU A 112 -6.81 22.17 5.48
C GLU A 112 -7.14 22.79 4.12
N ALA A 113 -7.16 24.12 4.04
CA ALA A 113 -7.41 24.87 2.79
C ALA A 113 -6.40 24.54 1.66
N ASP A 114 -5.17 24.13 2.03
CA ASP A 114 -4.09 23.84 1.07
C ASP A 114 -4.00 22.35 0.70
N ARG A 115 -4.82 21.50 1.33
CA ARG A 115 -4.78 20.03 1.17
C ARG A 115 -4.86 19.59 -0.28
N ARG A 116 -5.73 20.20 -1.08
CA ARG A 116 -5.91 19.86 -2.50
C ARG A 116 -4.75 20.29 -3.37
N ARG A 117 -4.02 21.33 -2.96
CA ARG A 117 -2.86 21.87 -3.69
C ARG A 117 -1.56 21.20 -3.28
N HIS A 118 -1.59 20.41 -2.20
CA HIS A 118 -0.41 19.78 -1.66
C HIS A 118 0.19 18.76 -2.65
N PRO A 119 1.47 18.90 -3.07
CA PRO A 119 2.07 18.09 -4.15
C PRO A 119 2.01 16.59 -3.92
N GLY A 120 2.16 16.16 -2.68
CA GLY A 120 2.16 14.75 -2.28
C GLY A 120 0.78 14.16 -2.08
N ARG A 121 -0.27 15.00 -1.98
CA ARG A 121 -1.62 14.58 -1.58
C ARG A 121 -2.69 14.86 -2.62
N GLY A 122 -2.58 16.01 -3.31
CA GLY A 122 -3.62 16.47 -4.23
C GLY A 122 -3.81 15.66 -5.51
N LYS A 123 -2.88 14.72 -5.79
CA LYS A 123 -2.90 13.88 -7.01
C LYS A 123 -3.12 12.39 -6.72
N LEU A 124 -3.46 12.02 -5.48
CA LEU A 124 -3.70 10.61 -5.14
C LEU A 124 -5.05 10.14 -5.66
N GLY A 125 -5.07 8.97 -6.23
CA GLY A 125 -6.28 8.26 -6.64
C GLY A 125 -7.02 7.60 -5.47
N PRO A 126 -8.06 6.79 -5.76
CA PRO A 126 -8.85 6.10 -4.75
C PRO A 126 -8.00 5.15 -3.89
N ASP A 127 -8.21 5.18 -2.57
CA ASP A 127 -7.46 4.34 -1.62
C ASP A 127 -8.06 2.94 -1.52
N LEU A 128 -7.33 1.94 -1.99
CA LEU A 128 -7.77 0.54 -2.00
C LEU A 128 -7.92 -0.09 -0.60
N CYS A 129 -7.34 0.52 0.44
CA CYS A 129 -7.55 0.05 1.83
C CYS A 129 -8.91 0.43 2.38
N LYS A 130 -9.53 1.51 1.89
CA LYS A 130 -10.83 1.99 2.39
C LYS A 130 -11.97 1.14 1.82
N THR A 131 -12.87 0.68 2.68
CA THR A 131 -14.07 -0.07 2.27
C THR A 131 -15.08 0.80 1.53
N SER A 132 -15.05 2.12 1.77
CA SER A 132 -15.89 3.10 1.09
C SER A 132 -15.41 3.48 -0.31
N THR A 133 -14.23 3.00 -0.75
CA THR A 133 -13.74 3.24 -2.11
C THR A 133 -14.56 2.45 -3.10
N ASP A 134 -15.14 3.15 -4.07
CA ASP A 134 -15.72 2.49 -5.25
C ASP A 134 -14.59 1.94 -6.12
N LEU A 135 -14.57 0.64 -6.29
CA LEU A 135 -13.54 -0.04 -7.07
C LEU A 135 -13.74 0.11 -8.57
N SER A 136 -14.95 0.49 -9.02
CA SER A 136 -15.20 0.80 -10.44
C SER A 136 -14.42 2.02 -10.89
N ASP A 137 -14.31 3.07 -10.05
CA ASP A 137 -13.47 4.23 -10.35
C ASP A 137 -12.01 3.84 -10.58
N VAL A 138 -11.50 2.87 -9.84
CA VAL A 138 -10.12 2.38 -9.99
C VAL A 138 -9.95 1.58 -11.28
N VAL A 139 -10.95 0.78 -11.64
CA VAL A 139 -10.98 0.03 -12.91
C VAL A 139 -10.96 1.01 -14.08
N ASP A 140 -11.80 2.05 -14.03
CA ASP A 140 -11.89 3.05 -15.08
C ASP A 140 -10.56 3.84 -15.23
N LEU A 141 -9.95 4.24 -14.10
CA LEU A 141 -8.64 4.89 -14.11
C LEU A 141 -7.53 3.98 -14.68
N LEU A 142 -7.60 2.69 -14.41
CA LEU A 142 -6.63 1.72 -14.93
C LEU A 142 -6.78 1.55 -16.44
N LEU A 143 -8.02 1.37 -16.93
CA LEU A 143 -8.32 1.18 -18.36
C LEU A 143 -8.12 2.45 -19.19
N ALA A 144 -8.34 3.63 -18.57
CA ALA A 144 -8.10 4.93 -19.19
C ALA A 144 -6.68 5.46 -18.98
N TYR A 145 -5.72 4.58 -18.61
CA TYR A 145 -4.34 5.03 -18.38
C TYR A 145 -3.75 5.67 -19.65
N PRO A 146 -3.16 6.90 -19.56
CA PRO A 146 -2.81 7.69 -20.75
C PRO A 146 -1.77 7.05 -21.67
N GLU A 147 -0.99 6.12 -21.13
CA GLU A 147 0.09 5.43 -21.83
C GLU A 147 -0.24 3.93 -21.94
N PRO A 148 -0.99 3.49 -22.97
CA PRO A 148 -1.44 2.10 -23.10
C PRO A 148 -0.27 1.09 -23.16
N GLU A 149 0.88 1.50 -23.68
CA GLU A 149 2.11 0.69 -23.74
C GLU A 149 2.88 0.63 -22.39
N ALA A 150 2.40 1.35 -21.36
CA ALA A 150 3.01 1.28 -20.04
C ALA A 150 2.91 -0.14 -19.46
N ARG A 151 3.99 -0.61 -18.83
CA ARG A 151 3.99 -1.94 -18.22
C ARG A 151 3.06 -1.99 -17.03
N LEU A 152 2.17 -2.97 -16.99
CA LEU A 152 1.19 -3.15 -15.93
C LEU A 152 1.83 -3.12 -14.53
N ARG A 153 3.01 -3.75 -14.36
CA ARG A 153 3.77 -3.72 -13.11
C ARG A 153 4.15 -2.32 -12.62
N ASP A 154 4.33 -1.37 -13.53
CA ASP A 154 4.72 0.00 -13.20
C ASP A 154 3.47 0.86 -12.96
N VAL A 155 2.41 0.68 -13.73
CA VAL A 155 1.10 1.31 -13.55
C VAL A 155 0.48 0.95 -12.20
N MET A 156 0.60 -0.30 -11.74
CA MET A 156 0.16 -0.71 -10.40
C MET A 156 0.84 0.04 -9.25
N LEU A 157 2.00 0.65 -9.47
CA LEU A 157 2.68 1.46 -8.47
C LEU A 157 2.31 2.94 -8.53
N ASP A 158 1.59 3.36 -9.57
CA ASP A 158 1.09 4.72 -9.68
C ASP A 158 -0.01 4.96 -8.66
N GLN A 159 0.29 5.81 -7.69
CA GLN A 159 -0.64 6.12 -6.61
C GLN A 159 -1.82 6.98 -7.06
N ARG A 160 -1.82 7.48 -8.30
CA ARG A 160 -2.96 8.17 -8.94
C ARG A 160 -4.03 7.17 -9.40
N VAL A 161 -3.65 5.90 -9.60
CA VAL A 161 -4.51 4.82 -10.06
C VAL A 161 -4.81 3.84 -8.94
N MET A 162 -3.77 3.17 -8.41
CA MET A 162 -3.92 2.13 -7.39
C MET A 162 -3.31 2.57 -6.05
N CYS A 163 -3.96 3.57 -5.42
CA CYS A 163 -3.45 4.15 -4.19
C CYS A 163 -3.38 3.12 -3.05
N GLY A 164 -2.21 3.02 -2.43
CA GLY A 164 -1.90 2.04 -1.38
C GLY A 164 -1.07 0.84 -1.84
N VAL A 165 -1.15 0.46 -3.11
CA VAL A 165 -0.35 -0.64 -3.66
C VAL A 165 1.14 -0.27 -3.67
N GLY A 166 1.96 -1.16 -3.15
CA GLY A 166 3.41 -1.06 -3.18
C GLY A 166 4.04 -2.30 -3.83
N ASN A 167 5.34 -2.45 -3.60
CA ASN A 167 6.12 -3.47 -4.30
C ASN A 167 5.74 -4.89 -3.92
N VAL A 168 5.33 -5.12 -2.66
CA VAL A 168 4.88 -6.45 -2.21
C VAL A 168 3.57 -6.79 -2.91
N TYR A 169 2.56 -5.92 -2.79
CA TYR A 169 1.25 -6.19 -3.40
C TYR A 169 1.31 -6.24 -4.92
N ARG A 170 2.14 -5.43 -5.58
CA ARG A 170 2.38 -5.55 -7.01
C ARG A 170 2.77 -6.98 -7.40
N CYS A 171 3.75 -7.58 -6.73
CA CYS A 171 4.20 -8.93 -7.05
C CYS A 171 3.13 -9.99 -6.72
N GLU A 172 2.50 -9.88 -5.55
CA GLU A 172 1.52 -10.86 -5.06
C GLU A 172 0.21 -10.83 -5.87
N VAL A 173 -0.28 -9.64 -6.22
CA VAL A 173 -1.50 -9.48 -7.01
C VAL A 173 -1.30 -9.99 -8.44
N LEU A 174 -0.20 -9.61 -9.10
CA LEU A 174 0.11 -10.13 -10.44
C LEU A 174 0.23 -11.66 -10.45
N TRP A 175 0.83 -12.25 -9.42
CA TRP A 175 0.89 -13.70 -9.29
C TRP A 175 -0.49 -14.32 -9.07
N ALA A 176 -1.31 -13.71 -8.21
CA ALA A 176 -2.65 -14.22 -7.91
C ALA A 176 -3.59 -14.17 -9.12
N THR A 177 -3.44 -13.15 -9.96
CA THR A 177 -4.25 -12.95 -11.19
C THR A 177 -3.64 -13.57 -12.44
N GLU A 178 -2.44 -14.19 -12.33
CA GLU A 178 -1.68 -14.81 -13.43
C GLU A 178 -1.24 -13.85 -14.53
N LEU A 179 -1.43 -12.56 -14.31
CA LEU A 179 -1.01 -11.54 -15.28
C LEU A 179 0.51 -11.42 -15.31
N SER A 180 1.04 -11.40 -16.52
CA SER A 180 2.47 -11.14 -16.72
C SER A 180 2.83 -9.75 -16.21
N PRO A 181 3.92 -9.61 -15.45
CA PRO A 181 4.43 -8.29 -15.11
C PRO A 181 4.94 -7.51 -16.34
N TRP A 182 5.07 -8.16 -17.47
CA TRP A 182 5.49 -7.58 -18.75
C TRP A 182 4.31 -7.13 -19.62
N ALA A 183 3.07 -7.48 -19.27
CA ALA A 183 1.85 -7.04 -19.95
C ALA A 183 1.81 -5.51 -20.06
N HIS A 184 1.22 -4.99 -21.12
CA HIS A 184 0.88 -3.58 -21.24
C HIS A 184 -0.48 -3.33 -20.60
N VAL A 185 -0.68 -2.13 -20.05
CA VAL A 185 -1.97 -1.79 -19.44
C VAL A 185 -3.08 -1.76 -20.49
N GLY A 186 -2.75 -1.38 -21.73
CA GLY A 186 -3.70 -1.34 -22.85
C GLY A 186 -4.20 -2.70 -23.32
N ASP A 187 -3.50 -3.80 -22.97
CA ASP A 187 -3.91 -5.16 -23.30
C ASP A 187 -4.95 -5.73 -22.33
N LEU A 188 -5.24 -5.04 -21.23
CA LEU A 188 -6.20 -5.50 -20.22
C LEU A 188 -7.62 -5.46 -20.79
N THR A 189 -8.33 -6.56 -20.68
CA THR A 189 -9.79 -6.55 -20.81
C THR A 189 -10.42 -5.90 -19.57
N HIS A 190 -11.67 -5.46 -19.67
CA HIS A 190 -12.44 -4.98 -18.51
C HIS A 190 -12.47 -6.04 -17.39
N HIS A 191 -12.64 -7.31 -17.74
CA HIS A 191 -12.63 -8.40 -16.78
C HIS A 191 -11.29 -8.52 -16.05
N ASP A 192 -10.16 -8.43 -16.76
CA ASP A 192 -8.83 -8.48 -16.16
C ASP A 192 -8.62 -7.33 -15.17
N ALA A 193 -9.03 -6.12 -15.54
CA ALA A 193 -8.95 -4.95 -14.69
C ALA A 193 -9.79 -5.10 -13.41
N VAL A 194 -11.04 -5.60 -13.53
CA VAL A 194 -11.92 -5.88 -12.39
C VAL A 194 -11.28 -6.91 -11.44
N VAL A 195 -10.77 -8.04 -11.98
CA VAL A 195 -10.13 -9.08 -11.16
C VAL A 195 -8.87 -8.55 -10.48
N LEU A 196 -8.03 -7.80 -11.18
CA LEU A 196 -6.80 -7.21 -10.64
C LEU A 196 -7.08 -6.25 -9.49
N VAL A 197 -8.00 -5.30 -9.70
CA VAL A 197 -8.35 -4.27 -8.71
C VAL A 197 -9.00 -4.90 -7.47
N ASN A 198 -9.96 -5.80 -7.65
CA ASN A 198 -10.59 -6.50 -6.53
C ASN A 198 -9.60 -7.34 -5.73
N THR A 199 -8.68 -8.03 -6.39
CA THR A 199 -7.64 -8.81 -5.73
C THR A 199 -6.73 -7.92 -4.91
N ALA A 200 -6.27 -6.79 -5.47
CA ALA A 200 -5.44 -5.83 -4.76
C ALA A 200 -6.14 -5.25 -3.52
N ALA A 201 -7.40 -4.79 -3.67
CA ALA A 201 -8.18 -4.25 -2.56
C ALA A 201 -8.41 -5.30 -1.47
N SER A 202 -8.76 -6.53 -1.83
CA SER A 202 -9.00 -7.62 -0.89
C SER A 202 -7.74 -7.97 -0.08
N MET A 203 -6.60 -8.09 -0.73
CA MET A 203 -5.32 -8.37 -0.06
C MET A 203 -4.93 -7.25 0.90
N LEU A 204 -5.04 -5.98 0.47
CA LEU A 204 -4.73 -4.80 1.29
C LEU A 204 -5.64 -4.73 2.52
N ARG A 205 -6.97 -4.86 2.32
CA ARG A 205 -7.98 -4.80 3.40
C ARG A 205 -7.82 -5.96 4.38
N ALA A 206 -7.56 -7.18 3.91
CA ALA A 206 -7.32 -8.33 4.76
C ALA A 206 -6.08 -8.12 5.67
N SER A 207 -4.98 -7.66 5.10
CA SER A 207 -3.76 -7.35 5.86
C SER A 207 -3.94 -6.19 6.84
N ALA A 208 -4.65 -5.12 6.44
CA ALA A 208 -4.95 -3.99 7.31
C ALA A 208 -5.74 -4.44 8.56
N ARG A 209 -6.68 -5.36 8.37
CA ARG A 209 -7.53 -5.91 9.46
C ARG A 209 -6.78 -6.87 10.37
N THR A 210 -6.04 -7.82 9.80
CA THR A 210 -5.40 -8.91 10.58
C THR A 210 -4.04 -8.50 11.18
N GLY A 211 -3.45 -7.43 10.70
CA GLY A 211 -2.10 -7.01 11.09
C GLY A 211 -0.97 -7.87 10.50
N ARG A 212 -1.31 -8.87 9.71
CA ARG A 212 -0.36 -9.76 9.06
C ARG A 212 -0.52 -9.68 7.54
N ARG A 213 0.59 -9.53 6.84
CA ARG A 213 0.62 -9.56 5.39
C ARG A 213 0.74 -11.01 4.93
N VAL A 214 -0.43 -11.63 4.73
CA VAL A 214 -0.56 -13.01 4.26
C VAL A 214 -1.40 -12.99 2.99
N THR A 215 -0.77 -13.26 1.87
CA THR A 215 -1.41 -13.38 0.54
C THR A 215 -1.61 -14.83 0.16
N ASN A 216 -0.81 -15.72 0.77
CA ASN A 216 -0.95 -17.17 0.64
C ASN A 216 -0.64 -17.84 1.99
N PRO A 217 -1.65 -18.41 2.68
CA PRO A 217 -1.48 -19.03 3.99
C PRO A 217 -0.66 -20.33 3.96
N ASP A 218 -0.60 -21.02 2.83
CA ASP A 218 0.11 -22.30 2.68
C ASP A 218 1.63 -22.11 2.55
N VAL A 219 2.08 -20.86 2.44
CA VAL A 219 3.49 -20.52 2.33
C VAL A 219 4.05 -20.07 3.68
N ARG A 220 5.15 -20.67 4.10
CA ARG A 220 5.89 -20.17 5.27
C ARG A 220 6.32 -18.72 5.02
N GLY A 221 5.85 -17.81 5.87
CA GLY A 221 6.05 -16.36 5.70
C GLY A 221 4.88 -15.65 5.01
N GLY A 222 3.89 -16.39 4.48
CA GLY A 222 2.60 -15.87 4.03
C GLY A 222 2.61 -15.17 2.67
N LEU A 223 3.73 -15.17 1.92
CA LEU A 223 3.82 -14.51 0.61
C LEU A 223 4.10 -15.54 -0.50
N ALA A 224 3.37 -15.43 -1.61
CA ALA A 224 3.45 -16.40 -2.69
C ALA A 224 4.74 -16.28 -3.52
N VAL A 225 5.17 -15.05 -3.83
CA VAL A 225 6.36 -14.80 -4.67
C VAL A 225 7.33 -13.78 -4.08
N TYR A 226 6.84 -12.76 -3.37
CA TYR A 226 7.71 -11.68 -2.89
C TYR A 226 8.74 -12.18 -1.88
N GLY A 227 10.02 -11.89 -2.15
CA GLY A 227 11.14 -12.32 -1.31
C GLY A 227 11.53 -13.79 -1.44
N ARG A 228 10.95 -14.53 -2.41
CA ARG A 228 11.14 -15.97 -2.59
C ARG A 228 11.99 -16.33 -3.82
N ASN A 229 12.95 -15.47 -4.17
CA ASN A 229 13.88 -15.75 -5.28
C ASN A 229 14.53 -17.14 -5.16
N GLY A 230 14.54 -17.89 -6.24
CA GLY A 230 15.15 -19.20 -6.32
C GLY A 230 14.36 -20.32 -5.62
N GLN A 231 13.20 -20.03 -5.01
CA GLN A 231 12.31 -21.03 -4.44
C GLN A 231 11.27 -21.48 -5.46
N GLY A 232 10.76 -22.70 -5.28
CA GLY A 232 9.68 -23.21 -6.13
C GLY A 232 8.37 -22.45 -5.92
N CYS A 233 7.66 -22.16 -7.00
CA CYS A 233 6.31 -21.62 -6.98
C CYS A 233 5.37 -22.63 -6.33
N VAL A 234 4.50 -22.18 -5.45
CA VAL A 234 3.54 -23.08 -4.75
C VAL A 234 2.42 -23.59 -5.64
N ARG A 235 2.28 -23.04 -6.86
CA ARG A 235 1.24 -23.43 -7.83
C ARG A 235 1.77 -24.40 -8.88
N CYS A 236 2.90 -24.09 -9.53
CA CYS A 236 3.43 -24.86 -10.65
C CYS A 236 4.84 -25.44 -10.42
N HIS A 237 5.45 -25.17 -9.26
CA HIS A 237 6.79 -25.57 -8.86
C HIS A 237 7.96 -24.96 -9.63
N GLU A 238 7.70 -24.16 -10.68
CA GLU A 238 8.73 -23.39 -11.38
C GLU A 238 9.45 -22.42 -10.44
N THR A 239 10.71 -22.17 -10.72
CA THR A 239 11.54 -21.29 -9.88
C THR A 239 11.06 -19.84 -9.97
N ILE A 240 10.83 -19.20 -8.80
CA ILE A 240 10.49 -17.78 -8.73
C ILE A 240 11.69 -16.96 -9.14
N ALA A 241 11.51 -16.16 -10.18
CA ALA A 241 12.50 -15.26 -10.72
C ALA A 241 12.49 -13.90 -10.01
N VAL A 242 13.61 -13.18 -10.08
CA VAL A 242 13.75 -11.82 -9.56
C VAL A 242 14.53 -10.94 -10.54
N ARG A 243 14.06 -9.70 -10.71
CA ARG A 243 14.75 -8.70 -11.53
C ARG A 243 14.56 -7.30 -10.97
N ARG A 244 15.54 -6.42 -11.14
CA ARG A 244 15.36 -4.98 -10.90
C ARG A 244 14.66 -4.35 -12.11
N VAL A 245 13.56 -3.63 -11.84
CA VAL A 245 12.73 -3.02 -12.89
C VAL A 245 12.26 -1.62 -12.51
N GLY A 246 11.86 -0.87 -13.54
CA GLY A 246 11.36 0.50 -13.40
C GLY A 246 12.44 1.52 -13.06
N GLU A 247 12.05 2.80 -13.04
CA GLU A 247 12.95 3.94 -12.80
C GLU A 247 13.70 3.85 -11.45
N HIS A 248 13.04 3.29 -10.43
CA HIS A 248 13.61 3.16 -9.09
C HIS A 248 14.31 1.81 -8.83
N ALA A 249 14.59 1.03 -9.87
CA ALA A 249 15.28 -0.26 -9.80
C ALA A 249 14.74 -1.21 -8.71
N ARG A 250 13.41 -1.25 -8.53
CA ARG A 250 12.76 -2.08 -7.51
C ARG A 250 12.80 -3.56 -7.88
N LEU A 251 13.01 -4.42 -6.90
CA LEU A 251 12.98 -5.87 -7.11
C LEU A 251 11.54 -6.31 -7.44
N LEU A 252 11.36 -6.90 -8.60
CA LEU A 252 10.16 -7.60 -9.02
C LEU A 252 10.39 -9.09 -8.84
N TYR A 253 9.45 -9.77 -8.19
CA TYR A 253 9.41 -11.22 -8.04
C TYR A 253 8.21 -11.76 -8.81
N TRP A 254 8.42 -12.81 -9.60
CA TRP A 254 7.35 -13.42 -10.38
C TRP A 254 7.64 -14.89 -10.69
N CYS A 255 6.62 -15.65 -11.08
CA CYS A 255 6.73 -17.02 -11.57
C CYS A 255 6.54 -17.03 -13.10
N GLU A 256 7.56 -17.44 -13.83
CA GLU A 256 7.49 -17.50 -15.31
C GLU A 256 6.48 -18.53 -15.81
N GLY A 257 6.25 -19.63 -15.08
CA GLY A 257 5.28 -20.64 -15.44
C GLY A 257 3.82 -20.28 -15.19
N CYS A 258 3.54 -19.41 -14.21
CA CYS A 258 2.17 -19.01 -13.86
C CYS A 258 1.71 -17.69 -14.45
N GLN A 259 2.63 -16.73 -14.61
CA GLN A 259 2.30 -15.35 -14.98
C GLN A 259 2.54 -15.14 -16.47
N VAL A 260 1.80 -15.88 -17.27
CA VAL A 260 1.96 -15.94 -18.74
C VAL A 260 0.88 -15.14 -19.50
N ARG A 261 -0.22 -14.80 -18.82
CA ARG A 261 -1.31 -14.06 -19.46
C ARG A 261 -0.86 -12.66 -19.86
N LEU A 262 -1.18 -12.28 -21.10
CA LEU A 262 -0.80 -11.00 -21.69
C LEU A 262 0.72 -10.75 -21.68
N ASP A 263 1.53 -11.80 -21.76
CA ASP A 263 2.98 -11.67 -21.83
C ASP A 263 3.44 -11.41 -23.27
N PRO A 264 3.87 -10.19 -23.62
CA PRO A 264 4.28 -9.87 -24.98
C PRO A 264 5.57 -10.59 -25.42
N ARG A 265 6.26 -11.25 -24.48
CA ARG A 265 7.46 -12.06 -24.79
C ARG A 265 7.10 -13.45 -25.29
N LEU A 266 5.84 -13.87 -25.08
CA LEU A 266 5.33 -15.20 -25.41
C LEU A 266 4.38 -15.17 -26.61
N VAL A 267 4.19 -14.04 -27.26
CA VAL A 267 3.36 -13.90 -28.46
C VAL A 267 4.04 -14.61 -29.61
N ASP A 268 3.81 -15.93 -29.65
CA ASP A 268 3.82 -16.72 -30.85
C ASP A 268 2.36 -16.75 -31.32
N GLU A 269 2.07 -16.33 -32.54
CA GLU A 269 0.74 -16.09 -33.09
C GLU A 269 -0.19 -17.34 -33.10
N SER A 270 0.20 -18.43 -32.46
CA SER A 270 -0.48 -19.74 -32.51
C SER A 270 -1.05 -20.27 -31.18
N ARG A 271 -0.98 -19.54 -30.06
CA ARG A 271 -1.48 -20.04 -28.77
C ARG A 271 -2.66 -19.24 -28.24
N GLU A 272 -3.86 -19.79 -28.41
CA GLU A 272 -4.93 -19.61 -27.42
C GLU A 272 -4.44 -20.20 -26.09
N MET A 273 -4.20 -19.37 -25.11
CA MET A 273 -3.72 -19.83 -23.81
C MET A 273 -4.93 -20.08 -22.90
N ASP A 274 -5.26 -21.33 -22.67
CA ASP A 274 -6.13 -21.71 -21.56
C ASP A 274 -5.45 -21.39 -20.22
N PRO A 275 -6.18 -20.79 -19.26
CA PRO A 275 -5.62 -20.52 -17.93
C PRO A 275 -5.20 -21.84 -17.28
N HIS A 276 -4.03 -21.84 -16.62
CA HIS A 276 -3.52 -23.02 -15.91
C HIS A 276 -4.58 -23.54 -14.92
N PRO A 277 -4.94 -24.84 -14.95
CA PRO A 277 -6.04 -25.39 -14.14
C PRO A 277 -5.95 -25.10 -12.63
N ALA A 278 -4.72 -25.04 -12.11
CA ALA A 278 -4.47 -24.70 -10.70
C ALA A 278 -4.85 -23.26 -10.33
N ALA A 279 -4.88 -22.34 -11.30
CA ALA A 279 -5.22 -20.95 -11.06
C ALA A 279 -6.72 -20.75 -10.84
N ALA A 280 -7.55 -21.41 -11.63
CA ALA A 280 -9.00 -21.37 -11.46
C ALA A 280 -9.40 -21.86 -10.07
N LYS A 281 -8.76 -22.94 -9.59
CA LYS A 281 -8.98 -23.50 -8.25
C LYS A 281 -8.49 -22.54 -7.15
N PHE A 282 -7.31 -21.96 -7.32
CA PHE A 282 -6.75 -21.02 -6.33
C PHE A 282 -7.61 -19.77 -6.19
N LEU A 283 -8.07 -19.18 -7.30
CA LEU A 283 -8.96 -18.02 -7.28
C LEU A 283 -10.33 -18.31 -6.68
N SER A 284 -10.85 -19.56 -6.81
CA SER A 284 -12.09 -20.00 -6.17
C SER A 284 -11.94 -20.22 -4.66
N ASP A 285 -10.74 -20.58 -4.21
CA ASP A 285 -10.45 -20.94 -2.82
C ASP A 285 -9.95 -19.76 -1.97
N LEU A 286 -9.80 -18.57 -2.57
CA LEU A 286 -9.44 -17.37 -1.82
C LEU A 286 -10.52 -17.03 -0.78
N PRO A 287 -10.15 -16.76 0.49
CA PRO A 287 -11.09 -16.65 1.62
C PRO A 287 -12.23 -15.65 1.42
N TRP A 288 -12.03 -14.64 0.57
CA TRP A 288 -13.03 -13.61 0.27
C TRP A 288 -14.07 -14.04 -0.79
N ARG A 289 -13.88 -15.16 -1.49
CA ARG A 289 -14.90 -15.70 -2.42
C ARG A 289 -15.90 -16.67 -1.76
N ARG A 290 -15.61 -17.15 -0.55
CA ARG A 290 -16.50 -18.09 0.18
C ARG A 290 -17.68 -17.40 0.89
N ASN A 291 -17.72 -16.06 0.92
CA ASN A 291 -18.74 -15.28 1.61
C ASN A 291 -19.53 -14.35 0.67
N GLY A 292 -19.71 -14.71 -0.58
CA GLY A 292 -20.58 -14.04 -1.53
C GLY A 292 -21.87 -14.82 -1.74
#